data_069b8d68f1aa3ea0909ebcf553510003
#
_entry.id   069b8d68f1aa3ea0909ebcf553510003
#
_cell.length_a   1.000
_cell.length_b   1.000
_cell.length_c   1.000
_cell.angle_alpha   90.00
_cell.angle_beta   90.00
_cell.angle_gamma   90.00
#
_symmetry.space_group_name_H-M   'P 1'
#
loop_
_entity.id
_entity.type
_entity.pdbx_description
1 polymer ?
#
loop_
_entity_poly.entity_id
_entity_poly.type
_entity_poly.pdbx_seq_one_letter_code
_entity_poly.pdbx_strand_id
1 'polypeptide(L)'
;MAAEHQSNPAAADYYLLDDGLTEEERAIRDRVRAFGEQEVLPVINGYWERAEFPFELVPKLAALDVAGAAIEGYGCPGISRLGAGIVSRELARADGSLNTFFGVHSGLAMGSIAQLGSEEQKRRWLPPMARLELIGAFALTEPEHGSDSVSLETEARRDGEDYVLNGAKRWIGNASFADLVIVWARDEHGDVGAFVVEKGAPGFDASAVIEGKIGKRAVWQAEIALHDARVPGANRLANARTFEDATRVLDQTRTGAAWECVGHAMAGVEAAISYATERSQFGQPIAGFQLVQAKLATMVAETTAMQLICFRLAELQERDAMTGPMASLAKLHNARKAKLVCAEARDIMGGNGLLLENHVARHLTDLEIVETYEGTDSVQSLILGRDLTGLSAFT
;
A
#
# COMPACT_ATOMS: atom_id res chain seq x y z
N MET A 1 -12.61 13.00 -44.13
CA MET A 1 -12.94 13.68 -42.88
C MET A 1 -12.14 12.94 -41.79
N ALA A 2 -11.04 13.51 -41.37
CA ALA A 2 -10.31 13.01 -40.22
C ALA A 2 -11.17 13.32 -38.99
N ALA A 3 -11.66 12.27 -38.29
CA ALA A 3 -12.25 12.44 -36.98
C ALA A 3 -11.18 13.01 -36.06
N GLU A 4 -11.45 14.13 -35.43
CA GLU A 4 -10.64 14.62 -34.33
C GLU A 4 -10.63 13.51 -33.26
N HIS A 5 -9.52 12.75 -33.19
CA HIS A 5 -9.28 11.81 -32.14
C HIS A 5 -8.93 12.62 -30.89
N GLN A 6 -9.94 12.98 -30.11
CA GLN A 6 -9.74 13.29 -28.71
C GLN A 6 -9.26 12.00 -28.05
N SER A 7 -8.07 12.04 -27.45
CA SER A 7 -7.62 11.00 -26.52
C SER A 7 -8.77 10.76 -25.52
N ASN A 8 -9.25 9.54 -25.40
CA ASN A 8 -10.36 9.24 -24.49
C ASN A 8 -9.81 9.27 -23.04
N PRO A 9 -10.04 10.36 -22.25
CA PRO A 9 -9.54 10.42 -20.89
C PRO A 9 -10.14 9.36 -19.97
N ALA A 10 -11.21 8.69 -20.39
CA ALA A 10 -11.85 7.59 -19.69
C ALA A 10 -11.25 6.20 -20.03
N ALA A 11 -10.15 6.12 -20.81
CA ALA A 11 -9.62 4.83 -21.22
C ALA A 11 -9.18 3.93 -20.06
N ALA A 12 -8.72 4.51 -18.96
CA ALA A 12 -8.36 3.79 -17.74
C ALA A 12 -9.59 3.40 -16.88
N ASP A 13 -10.74 4.03 -17.08
CA ASP A 13 -12.04 3.68 -16.50
C ASP A 13 -13.07 3.40 -17.62
N TYR A 14 -12.80 2.35 -18.40
CA TYR A 14 -13.53 2.04 -19.64
C TYR A 14 -15.00 1.69 -19.40
N TYR A 15 -15.35 1.16 -18.25
CA TYR A 15 -16.72 0.85 -17.85
C TYR A 15 -17.40 1.94 -17.04
N LEU A 16 -16.76 3.12 -16.92
CA LEU A 16 -17.31 4.29 -16.22
C LEU A 16 -17.70 3.96 -14.77
N LEU A 17 -16.86 3.18 -14.09
CA LEU A 17 -17.12 2.74 -12.71
C LEU A 17 -17.16 3.94 -11.76
N ASP A 18 -16.39 4.99 -12.05
CA ASP A 18 -16.39 6.22 -11.28
C ASP A 18 -17.71 7.02 -11.36
N ASP A 19 -18.61 6.69 -12.33
CA ASP A 19 -19.96 7.28 -12.37
C ASP A 19 -20.82 6.83 -11.18
N GLY A 20 -20.53 5.64 -10.64
CA GLY A 20 -21.19 5.10 -9.45
C GLY A 20 -20.74 5.69 -8.11
N LEU A 21 -19.70 6.55 -8.11
CA LEU A 21 -19.21 7.20 -6.90
C LEU A 21 -20.21 8.22 -6.37
N THR A 22 -20.30 8.32 -5.04
CA THR A 22 -21.01 9.42 -4.39
C THR A 22 -20.31 10.76 -4.66
N GLU A 23 -20.96 11.87 -4.36
CA GLU A 23 -20.36 13.20 -4.49
C GLU A 23 -19.09 13.34 -3.61
N GLU A 24 -19.13 12.81 -2.40
CA GLU A 24 -18.00 12.80 -1.47
C GLU A 24 -16.82 11.98 -2.03
N GLU A 25 -17.06 10.76 -2.48
CA GLU A 25 -16.03 9.89 -3.06
C GLU A 25 -15.41 10.49 -4.32
N ARG A 26 -16.21 11.16 -5.16
CA ARG A 26 -15.72 11.93 -6.31
C ARG A 26 -14.82 13.07 -5.89
N ALA A 27 -15.24 13.86 -4.90
CA ALA A 27 -14.45 14.98 -4.39
C ALA A 27 -13.11 14.50 -3.79
N ILE A 28 -13.09 13.35 -3.10
CA ILE A 28 -11.88 12.72 -2.59
C ILE A 28 -10.98 12.30 -3.75
N ARG A 29 -11.52 11.58 -4.73
CA ARG A 29 -10.79 11.16 -5.93
C ARG A 29 -10.12 12.34 -6.61
N ASP A 30 -10.87 13.39 -6.90
CA ASP A 30 -10.40 14.56 -7.65
C ASP A 30 -9.31 15.30 -6.86
N ARG A 31 -9.47 15.42 -5.55
CA ARG A 31 -8.50 16.07 -4.66
C ARG A 31 -7.19 15.30 -4.59
N VAL A 32 -7.23 13.97 -4.43
CA VAL A 32 -6.05 13.12 -4.37
C VAL A 32 -5.36 13.04 -5.75
N ARG A 33 -6.14 12.95 -6.83
CA ARG A 33 -5.62 12.99 -8.20
C ARG A 33 -4.90 14.30 -8.50
N ALA A 34 -5.50 15.43 -8.17
CA ALA A 34 -4.88 16.74 -8.36
C ALA A 34 -3.57 16.88 -7.57
N PHE A 35 -3.51 16.39 -6.33
CA PHE A 35 -2.28 16.31 -5.56
C PHE A 35 -1.22 15.46 -6.27
N GLY A 36 -1.60 14.28 -6.76
CA GLY A 36 -0.70 13.41 -7.52
C GLY A 36 -0.11 14.12 -8.75
N GLU A 37 -0.94 14.77 -9.54
CA GLU A 37 -0.53 15.42 -10.80
C GLU A 37 0.27 16.70 -10.57
N GLN A 38 -0.12 17.52 -9.60
CA GLN A 38 0.46 18.86 -9.41
C GLN A 38 1.66 18.87 -8.45
N GLU A 39 1.69 17.97 -7.46
CA GLU A 39 2.69 18.00 -6.40
C GLU A 39 3.64 16.79 -6.45
N VAL A 40 3.16 15.58 -6.79
CA VAL A 40 3.96 14.36 -6.74
C VAL A 40 4.72 14.14 -8.05
N LEU A 41 4.03 14.04 -9.18
CA LEU A 41 4.64 13.71 -10.47
C LEU A 41 5.81 14.64 -10.86
N PRO A 42 5.76 15.96 -10.59
CA PRO A 42 6.87 16.86 -10.97
C PRO A 42 8.20 16.58 -10.25
N VAL A 43 8.17 15.96 -9.06
CA VAL A 43 9.36 15.84 -8.20
C VAL A 43 9.79 14.39 -7.97
N ILE A 44 8.88 13.43 -8.05
CA ILE A 44 9.08 12.09 -7.53
C ILE A 44 10.18 11.29 -8.24
N ASN A 45 10.39 11.50 -9.55
CA ASN A 45 11.44 10.81 -10.29
C ASN A 45 12.83 11.11 -9.73
N GLY A 46 13.09 12.36 -9.32
CA GLY A 46 14.35 12.74 -8.69
C GLY A 46 14.56 12.05 -7.33
N TYR A 47 13.54 11.98 -6.51
CA TYR A 47 13.58 11.25 -5.24
C TYR A 47 13.76 9.74 -5.44
N TRP A 48 13.03 9.18 -6.39
CA TRP A 48 13.12 7.77 -6.71
C TRP A 48 14.54 7.38 -7.20
N GLU A 49 15.16 8.21 -8.06
CA GLU A 49 16.50 7.99 -8.57
C GLU A 49 17.55 8.01 -7.45
N ARG A 50 17.47 8.98 -6.53
CA ARG A 50 18.39 9.10 -5.39
C ARG A 50 18.06 8.18 -4.21
N ALA A 51 16.92 7.44 -4.28
CA ALA A 51 16.40 6.64 -3.17
C ALA A 51 16.16 7.47 -1.89
N GLU A 52 15.66 8.69 -2.04
CA GLU A 52 15.34 9.62 -0.96
C GLU A 52 13.83 9.70 -0.73
N PHE A 53 13.42 9.93 0.52
CA PHE A 53 12.01 10.13 0.85
C PHE A 53 11.63 11.63 0.71
N PRO A 54 10.52 11.96 0.02
CA PRO A 54 10.09 13.33 -0.23
C PRO A 54 9.34 13.94 0.97
N PHE A 55 10.04 14.28 2.04
CA PHE A 55 9.44 14.82 3.28
C PHE A 55 8.57 16.06 3.04
N GLU A 56 8.88 16.87 2.02
CA GLU A 56 8.08 18.07 1.67
C GLU A 56 6.66 17.73 1.16
N LEU A 57 6.41 16.50 0.74
CA LEU A 57 5.06 16.06 0.34
C LEU A 57 4.18 15.71 1.54
N VAL A 58 4.76 15.42 2.72
CA VAL A 58 3.99 15.00 3.91
C VAL A 58 2.99 16.07 4.36
N PRO A 59 3.36 17.35 4.53
CA PRO A 59 2.39 18.39 4.89
C PRO A 59 1.29 18.60 3.84
N LYS A 60 1.63 18.44 2.54
CA LYS A 60 0.67 18.54 1.45
C LYS A 60 -0.31 17.37 1.43
N LEU A 61 0.18 16.16 1.72
CA LEU A 61 -0.65 14.97 1.89
C LEU A 61 -1.57 15.10 3.13
N ALA A 62 -1.06 15.65 4.25
CA ALA A 62 -1.86 15.93 5.44
C ALA A 62 -3.04 16.88 5.14
N ALA A 63 -2.83 17.87 4.27
CA ALA A 63 -3.88 18.82 3.86
C ALA A 63 -5.02 18.18 3.05
N LEU A 64 -4.85 16.95 2.56
CA LEU A 64 -5.92 16.20 1.89
C LEU A 64 -6.95 15.64 2.87
N ASP A 65 -6.63 15.54 4.16
CA ASP A 65 -7.50 14.99 5.19
C ASP A 65 -8.02 13.59 4.83
N VAL A 66 -7.08 12.66 4.55
CA VAL A 66 -7.39 11.28 4.14
C VAL A 66 -6.71 10.21 5.01
N ALA A 67 -5.83 10.60 5.95
CA ALA A 67 -5.16 9.63 6.81
C ALA A 67 -6.15 9.00 7.82
N GLY A 68 -6.07 7.69 8.00
CA GLY A 68 -7.07 6.95 8.75
C GLY A 68 -8.43 6.87 8.04
N ALA A 69 -8.42 6.91 6.71
CA ALA A 69 -9.57 7.07 5.81
C ALA A 69 -10.88 6.45 6.31
N ALA A 70 -10.90 5.15 6.60
CA ALA A 70 -12.10 4.43 7.02
C ALA A 70 -12.23 4.25 8.55
N ILE A 71 -11.50 5.04 9.34
CA ILE A 71 -11.61 5.04 10.80
C ILE A 71 -12.65 6.08 11.21
N GLU A 72 -13.68 5.66 11.91
CA GLU A 72 -14.72 6.55 12.43
C GLU A 72 -14.26 7.23 13.74
N GLY A 73 -14.44 8.54 13.82
CA GLY A 73 -14.10 9.33 15.01
C GLY A 73 -12.61 9.64 15.14
N TYR A 74 -12.20 10.09 16.31
CA TYR A 74 -10.80 10.40 16.69
C TYR A 74 -10.10 11.41 15.75
N GLY A 75 -10.86 12.27 15.07
CA GLY A 75 -10.33 13.22 14.09
C GLY A 75 -9.96 12.60 12.74
N CYS A 76 -10.29 11.33 12.51
CA CYS A 76 -10.18 10.66 11.22
C CYS A 76 -11.39 10.96 10.33
N PRO A 77 -11.27 10.91 9.00
CA PRO A 77 -12.33 11.34 8.09
C PRO A 77 -13.56 10.41 8.07
N GLY A 78 -13.41 9.12 8.38
CA GLY A 78 -14.54 8.17 8.41
C GLY A 78 -15.22 7.97 7.06
N ILE A 79 -14.45 7.99 5.96
CA ILE A 79 -14.97 7.79 4.60
C ILE A 79 -15.26 6.30 4.33
N SER A 80 -16.08 6.05 3.31
CA SER A 80 -16.42 4.70 2.89
C SER A 80 -15.19 3.83 2.56
N ARG A 81 -15.35 2.50 2.60
CA ARG A 81 -14.31 1.55 2.18
C ARG A 81 -13.95 1.75 0.71
N LEU A 82 -14.93 2.11 -0.12
CA LEU A 82 -14.69 2.48 -1.51
C LEU A 82 -13.83 3.75 -1.61
N GLY A 83 -14.17 4.80 -0.87
CA GLY A 83 -13.40 6.04 -0.80
C GLY A 83 -11.97 5.82 -0.33
N ALA A 84 -11.76 4.99 0.69
CA ALA A 84 -10.42 4.60 1.16
C ALA A 84 -9.60 3.86 0.08
N GLY A 85 -10.25 2.97 -0.67
CA GLY A 85 -9.65 2.29 -1.81
C GLY A 85 -9.26 3.25 -2.94
N ILE A 86 -10.12 4.22 -3.23
CA ILE A 86 -9.86 5.28 -4.22
C ILE A 86 -8.66 6.14 -3.82
N VAL A 87 -8.49 6.48 -2.54
CA VAL A 87 -7.29 7.18 -2.06
C VAL A 87 -6.03 6.38 -2.41
N SER A 88 -6.00 5.08 -2.11
CA SER A 88 -4.86 4.22 -2.45
C SER A 88 -4.64 4.14 -3.97
N ARG A 89 -5.71 4.01 -4.76
CA ARG A 89 -5.66 4.00 -6.23
C ARG A 89 -5.02 5.27 -6.79
N GLU A 90 -5.47 6.43 -6.37
CA GLU A 90 -4.98 7.71 -6.91
C GLU A 90 -3.56 8.04 -6.43
N LEU A 91 -3.20 7.71 -5.19
CA LEU A 91 -1.83 7.84 -4.71
C LEU A 91 -0.89 6.93 -5.50
N ALA A 92 -1.25 5.66 -5.69
CA ALA A 92 -0.44 4.71 -6.45
C ALA A 92 -0.36 5.04 -7.94
N ARG A 93 -1.41 5.66 -8.52
CA ARG A 93 -1.39 6.18 -9.90
C ARG A 93 -0.30 7.24 -10.07
N ALA A 94 -0.06 8.07 -9.06
CA ALA A 94 1.03 9.04 -9.06
C ALA A 94 2.37 8.38 -8.70
N ASP A 95 2.43 7.66 -7.56
CA ASP A 95 3.66 7.01 -7.09
C ASP A 95 3.42 5.90 -6.06
N GLY A 96 4.00 4.72 -6.32
CA GLY A 96 3.92 3.57 -5.42
C GLY A 96 4.68 3.75 -4.10
N SER A 97 5.77 4.51 -4.08
CA SER A 97 6.52 4.78 -2.84
C SER A 97 5.70 5.63 -1.88
N LEU A 98 5.06 6.68 -2.38
CA LEU A 98 4.21 7.55 -1.56
C LEU A 98 2.96 6.81 -1.06
N ASN A 99 2.34 5.97 -1.93
CA ASN A 99 1.24 5.12 -1.49
C ASN A 99 1.67 4.12 -0.41
N THR A 100 2.87 3.56 -0.51
CA THR A 100 3.41 2.67 0.54
C THR A 100 3.62 3.39 1.86
N PHE A 101 4.23 4.60 1.84
CA PHE A 101 4.34 5.44 3.03
C PHE A 101 2.97 5.64 3.69
N PHE A 102 1.99 6.04 2.90
CA PHE A 102 0.63 6.29 3.37
C PHE A 102 -0.05 5.02 3.88
N GLY A 103 0.05 3.89 3.16
CA GLY A 103 -0.56 2.62 3.55
C GLY A 103 0.00 2.05 4.86
N VAL A 104 1.30 2.18 5.08
CA VAL A 104 1.94 1.78 6.35
C VAL A 104 1.43 2.66 7.50
N HIS A 105 1.38 3.97 7.30
CA HIS A 105 0.91 4.90 8.32
C HIS A 105 -0.60 4.74 8.58
N SER A 106 -1.43 4.94 7.56
CA SER A 106 -2.90 5.01 7.65
C SER A 106 -3.53 3.62 7.80
N GLY A 107 -3.11 2.65 7.00
CA GLY A 107 -3.68 1.30 6.99
C GLY A 107 -3.17 0.43 8.13
N LEU A 108 -1.86 0.25 8.21
CA LEU A 108 -1.25 -0.69 9.17
C LEU A 108 -1.15 -0.10 10.58
N ALA A 109 -0.48 1.04 10.76
CA ALA A 109 -0.24 1.58 12.10
C ALA A 109 -1.52 2.14 12.73
N MET A 110 -2.22 3.07 12.07
CA MET A 110 -3.49 3.61 12.56
C MET A 110 -4.56 2.51 12.65
N GLY A 111 -4.62 1.61 11.65
CA GLY A 111 -5.54 0.48 11.65
C GLY A 111 -5.34 -0.46 12.84
N SER A 112 -4.08 -0.74 13.23
CA SER A 112 -3.77 -1.52 14.44
C SER A 112 -4.29 -0.84 15.70
N ILE A 113 -4.05 0.46 15.86
CA ILE A 113 -4.53 1.22 17.02
C ILE A 113 -6.07 1.27 17.04
N ALA A 114 -6.70 1.52 15.90
CA ALA A 114 -8.16 1.60 15.79
C ALA A 114 -8.85 0.28 16.14
N GLN A 115 -8.31 -0.86 15.69
CA GLN A 115 -8.90 -2.17 15.92
C GLN A 115 -8.56 -2.74 17.28
N LEU A 116 -7.34 -2.53 17.76
CA LEU A 116 -6.77 -3.27 18.91
C LEU A 116 -6.47 -2.38 20.12
N GLY A 117 -6.51 -1.08 19.98
CA GLY A 117 -6.28 -0.14 21.08
C GLY A 117 -7.49 -0.03 22.02
N SER A 118 -7.22 0.34 23.29
CA SER A 118 -8.24 0.84 24.21
C SER A 118 -8.74 2.22 23.76
N GLU A 119 -9.87 2.67 24.31
CA GLU A 119 -10.40 4.00 24.04
C GLU A 119 -9.40 5.13 24.41
N GLU A 120 -8.61 4.94 25.48
CA GLU A 120 -7.57 5.87 25.87
C GLU A 120 -6.44 5.91 24.84
N GLN A 121 -5.98 4.74 24.36
CA GLN A 121 -4.95 4.60 23.33
C GLN A 121 -5.39 5.23 22.00
N LYS A 122 -6.62 4.98 21.58
CA LYS A 122 -7.19 5.58 20.35
C LYS A 122 -7.22 7.11 20.44
N ARG A 123 -7.73 7.65 21.57
CA ARG A 123 -7.79 9.11 21.78
C ARG A 123 -6.42 9.77 21.89
N ARG A 124 -5.42 9.03 22.38
CA ARG A 124 -4.05 9.53 22.48
C ARG A 124 -3.37 9.66 21.13
N TRP A 125 -3.44 8.63 20.29
CA TRP A 125 -2.59 8.53 19.11
C TRP A 125 -3.28 8.83 17.79
N LEU A 126 -4.54 8.42 17.61
CA LEU A 126 -5.22 8.58 16.31
C LEU A 126 -5.36 10.05 15.87
N PRO A 127 -5.75 11.02 16.73
CA PRO A 127 -5.93 12.40 16.28
C PRO A 127 -4.67 13.06 15.71
N PRO A 128 -3.48 13.01 16.35
CA PRO A 128 -2.27 13.55 15.75
C PRO A 128 -1.77 12.73 14.55
N MET A 129 -2.03 11.42 14.50
CA MET A 129 -1.73 10.60 13.33
C MET A 129 -2.62 10.95 12.13
N ALA A 130 -3.91 11.24 12.34
CA ALA A 130 -4.82 11.68 11.27
C ALA A 130 -4.34 12.97 10.58
N ARG A 131 -3.64 13.84 11.33
CA ARG A 131 -3.02 15.07 10.79
C ARG A 131 -1.57 14.89 10.32
N LEU A 132 -1.04 13.65 10.31
CA LEU A 132 0.37 13.34 10.00
C LEU A 132 1.37 14.13 10.87
N GLU A 133 0.97 14.56 12.07
CA GLU A 133 1.83 15.16 13.09
C GLU A 133 2.66 14.07 13.80
N LEU A 134 2.13 12.85 13.90
CA LEU A 134 2.83 11.65 14.31
C LEU A 134 2.79 10.63 13.18
N ILE A 135 3.94 10.16 12.77
CA ILE A 135 4.06 9.15 11.71
C ILE A 135 4.15 7.76 12.34
N GLY A 136 3.34 6.83 11.80
CA GLY A 136 3.32 5.44 12.25
C GLY A 136 4.08 4.49 11.33
N ALA A 137 4.62 3.41 11.94
CA ALA A 137 5.17 2.25 11.27
C ALA A 137 4.61 0.96 11.87
N PHE A 138 4.75 -0.16 11.13
CA PHE A 138 4.23 -1.47 11.53
C PHE A 138 5.34 -2.52 11.40
N ALA A 139 5.74 -3.13 12.50
CA ALA A 139 6.92 -3.98 12.61
C ALA A 139 6.53 -5.42 13.00
N LEU A 140 6.20 -6.23 11.97
CA LEU A 140 5.89 -7.66 12.12
C LEU A 140 7.05 -8.52 11.61
N THR A 141 7.46 -8.34 10.35
CA THR A 141 8.46 -9.15 9.64
C THR A 141 9.82 -9.11 10.33
N GLU A 142 10.47 -10.27 10.44
CA GLU A 142 11.81 -10.45 11.02
C GLU A 142 12.82 -10.91 9.96
N PRO A 143 14.13 -10.81 10.22
CA PRO A 143 15.14 -11.26 9.27
C PRO A 143 14.94 -12.71 8.80
N GLU A 144 14.59 -13.63 9.71
CA GLU A 144 14.40 -15.05 9.42
C GLU A 144 12.93 -15.46 9.19
N HIS A 145 11.98 -14.57 9.54
CA HIS A 145 10.53 -14.85 9.46
C HIS A 145 9.80 -13.83 8.59
N GLY A 146 9.80 -14.08 7.26
CA GLY A 146 9.04 -13.29 6.28
C GLY A 146 7.64 -13.87 6.05
N SER A 147 7.54 -14.89 5.19
CA SER A 147 6.25 -15.57 4.91
C SER A 147 5.73 -16.36 6.11
N ASP A 148 6.62 -16.92 6.93
CA ASP A 148 6.32 -17.58 8.20
C ASP A 148 6.31 -16.58 9.37
N SER A 149 5.52 -15.52 9.24
CA SER A 149 5.45 -14.46 10.25
C SER A 149 4.81 -14.90 11.57
N VAL A 150 4.10 -16.04 11.59
CA VAL A 150 3.55 -16.62 12.82
C VAL A 150 4.65 -17.13 13.75
N SER A 151 5.81 -17.49 13.20
CA SER A 151 6.98 -17.97 13.95
C SER A 151 7.90 -16.87 14.45
N LEU A 152 7.43 -15.61 14.49
CA LEU A 152 8.22 -14.47 14.97
C LEU A 152 8.90 -14.77 16.32
N GLU A 153 10.15 -14.31 16.47
CA GLU A 153 11.02 -14.59 17.62
C GLU A 153 11.22 -13.36 18.54
N THR A 154 10.86 -12.16 18.12
CA THR A 154 10.93 -10.96 18.97
C THR A 154 10.14 -11.20 20.25
N GLU A 155 10.80 -11.01 21.40
CA GLU A 155 10.25 -11.26 22.74
C GLU A 155 9.85 -9.98 23.44
N ALA A 156 8.79 -10.05 24.25
CA ALA A 156 8.34 -8.99 25.15
C ALA A 156 8.22 -9.56 26.57
N ARG A 157 9.23 -9.32 27.40
CA ARG A 157 9.23 -9.76 28.81
C ARG A 157 8.66 -8.66 29.69
N ARG A 158 7.78 -9.02 30.61
CA ARG A 158 7.24 -8.07 31.60
C ARG A 158 8.29 -7.70 32.66
N ASP A 159 8.41 -6.40 32.97
CA ASP A 159 9.31 -5.85 33.99
C ASP A 159 8.55 -4.82 34.84
N GLY A 160 7.93 -5.30 35.91
CA GLY A 160 7.02 -4.48 36.74
C GLY A 160 5.74 -4.14 35.99
N GLU A 161 5.49 -2.83 35.80
CA GLU A 161 4.35 -2.34 35.02
C GLU A 161 4.66 -2.20 33.53
N ASP A 162 5.95 -2.26 33.15
CA ASP A 162 6.44 -2.06 31.79
C ASP A 162 6.77 -3.40 31.08
N TYR A 163 7.23 -3.28 29.84
CA TYR A 163 7.76 -4.38 29.04
C TYR A 163 9.18 -4.08 28.55
N VAL A 164 9.98 -5.11 28.41
CA VAL A 164 11.31 -5.08 27.81
C VAL A 164 11.27 -5.94 26.57
N LEU A 165 11.52 -5.35 25.40
CA LEU A 165 11.50 -6.02 24.12
C LEU A 165 12.93 -6.34 23.65
N ASN A 166 13.13 -7.56 23.15
CA ASN A 166 14.39 -8.02 22.54
C ASN A 166 14.10 -8.74 21.22
N GLY A 167 14.90 -8.45 20.19
CA GLY A 167 14.76 -9.04 18.88
C GLY A 167 15.15 -8.12 17.75
N ALA A 168 14.73 -8.46 16.53
CA ALA A 168 14.99 -7.69 15.34
C ALA A 168 13.79 -7.70 14.38
N LYS A 169 13.60 -6.61 13.64
CA LYS A 169 12.61 -6.52 12.57
C LYS A 169 13.28 -6.08 11.27
N ARG A 170 12.72 -6.50 10.15
CA ARG A 170 13.27 -6.17 8.83
C ARG A 170 12.17 -5.76 7.86
N TRP A 171 12.54 -4.95 6.87
CA TRP A 171 11.64 -4.41 5.84
C TRP A 171 10.56 -3.48 6.37
N ILE A 172 10.82 -2.78 7.48
CA ILE A 172 9.81 -1.98 8.16
C ILE A 172 9.72 -0.59 7.52
N GLY A 173 8.64 -0.36 6.77
CA GLY A 173 8.36 0.93 6.15
C GLY A 173 8.20 2.04 7.18
N ASN A 174 8.71 3.23 6.87
CA ASN A 174 8.69 4.44 7.71
C ASN A 174 9.53 4.37 8.98
N ALA A 175 10.00 3.20 9.44
CA ALA A 175 10.55 3.00 10.79
C ALA A 175 11.69 3.95 11.15
N SER A 176 12.55 4.31 10.17
CA SER A 176 13.71 5.18 10.42
C SER A 176 13.36 6.61 10.81
N PHE A 177 12.13 7.06 10.53
CA PHE A 177 11.67 8.42 10.88
C PHE A 177 10.31 8.43 11.60
N ALA A 178 9.68 7.26 11.80
CA ALA A 178 8.39 7.16 12.48
C ALA A 178 8.47 7.65 13.93
N ASP A 179 7.38 8.27 14.41
CA ASP A 179 7.21 8.68 15.80
C ASP A 179 6.65 7.55 16.66
N LEU A 180 5.88 6.63 16.03
CA LEU A 180 5.26 5.47 16.66
C LEU A 180 5.52 4.22 15.79
N VAL A 181 6.01 3.15 16.40
CA VAL A 181 6.20 1.85 15.74
C VAL A 181 5.38 0.79 16.44
N ILE A 182 4.46 0.15 15.73
CA ILE A 182 3.68 -0.98 16.25
C ILE A 182 4.54 -2.24 16.12
N VAL A 183 5.17 -2.66 17.21
CA VAL A 183 6.03 -3.86 17.24
C VAL A 183 5.23 -5.06 17.71
N TRP A 184 5.18 -6.10 16.88
CA TRP A 184 4.61 -7.39 17.25
C TRP A 184 5.69 -8.26 17.91
N ALA A 185 5.39 -8.76 19.09
CA ALA A 185 6.32 -9.55 19.88
C ALA A 185 5.58 -10.66 20.66
N ARG A 186 6.31 -11.69 21.00
CA ARG A 186 5.83 -12.85 21.79
C ARG A 186 6.09 -12.61 23.26
N ASP A 187 5.08 -12.74 24.10
CA ASP A 187 5.24 -12.63 25.55
C ASP A 187 5.78 -13.93 26.18
N GLU A 188 6.03 -13.88 27.48
CA GLU A 188 6.56 -15.02 28.25
C GLU A 188 5.67 -16.27 28.28
N HIS A 189 4.41 -16.17 27.87
CA HIS A 189 3.46 -17.28 27.73
C HIS A 189 3.41 -17.83 26.29
N GLY A 190 4.15 -17.21 25.38
CA GLY A 190 4.14 -17.54 23.96
C GLY A 190 3.04 -16.86 23.15
N ASP A 191 2.22 -16.01 23.79
CA ASP A 191 1.17 -15.26 23.12
C ASP A 191 1.74 -14.05 22.39
N VAL A 192 1.19 -13.72 21.21
CA VAL A 192 1.65 -12.59 20.39
C VAL A 192 0.84 -11.36 20.71
N GLY A 193 1.52 -10.27 21.07
CA GLY A 193 0.94 -8.96 21.34
C GLY A 193 1.55 -7.86 20.48
N ALA A 194 0.91 -6.69 20.45
CA ALA A 194 1.39 -5.51 19.77
C ALA A 194 1.75 -4.40 20.76
N PHE A 195 2.92 -3.80 20.60
CA PHE A 195 3.48 -2.79 21.48
C PHE A 195 3.77 -1.52 20.69
N VAL A 196 3.26 -0.38 21.16
CA VAL A 196 3.55 0.93 20.57
C VAL A 196 4.87 1.44 21.14
N VAL A 197 5.93 1.36 20.34
CA VAL A 197 7.23 1.89 20.68
C VAL A 197 7.30 3.32 20.17
N GLU A 198 7.47 4.28 21.11
CA GLU A 198 7.57 5.69 20.75
C GLU A 198 9.03 6.04 20.38
N LYS A 199 9.20 7.02 19.51
CA LYS A 199 10.49 7.54 19.07
C LYS A 199 11.37 7.91 20.26
N GLY A 200 12.62 7.45 20.24
CA GLY A 200 13.58 7.71 21.31
C GLY A 200 13.46 6.75 22.50
N ALA A 201 12.64 5.71 22.43
CA ALA A 201 12.60 4.66 23.44
C ALA A 201 14.00 4.05 23.65
N PRO A 202 14.51 3.95 24.89
CA PRO A 202 15.80 3.34 25.15
C PRO A 202 15.86 1.91 24.64
N GLY A 203 16.95 1.52 23.96
CA GLY A 203 17.15 0.19 23.42
C GLY A 203 16.45 -0.09 22.08
N PHE A 204 15.75 0.90 21.51
CA PHE A 204 15.15 0.84 20.17
C PHE A 204 16.03 1.58 19.16
N ASP A 205 16.45 0.89 18.08
CA ASP A 205 17.18 1.47 16.96
C ASP A 205 16.57 1.03 15.61
N ALA A 206 16.18 2.00 14.80
CA ALA A 206 15.64 1.81 13.45
C ALA A 206 16.42 2.64 12.41
N SER A 207 17.68 3.00 12.69
CA SER A 207 18.50 3.86 11.84
C SER A 207 19.01 3.19 10.55
N ALA A 208 19.02 1.85 10.51
CA ALA A 208 19.56 1.09 9.39
C ALA A 208 18.56 1.01 8.22
N VAL A 209 18.62 1.98 7.32
CA VAL A 209 17.79 2.00 6.09
C VAL A 209 18.30 0.96 5.11
N ILE A 210 17.39 0.18 4.53
CA ILE A 210 17.70 -0.84 3.52
C ILE A 210 17.89 -0.17 2.15
N GLU A 211 19.09 -0.27 1.63
CA GLU A 211 19.49 0.31 0.33
C GLU A 211 19.43 -0.70 -0.82
N GLY A 212 19.61 -0.24 -2.06
CA GLY A 212 19.74 -1.07 -3.26
C GLY A 212 18.45 -1.69 -3.78
N LYS A 213 17.29 -1.24 -3.34
CA LYS A 213 16.01 -1.73 -3.85
C LYS A 213 15.80 -1.39 -5.33
N ILE A 214 15.15 -2.29 -6.06
CA ILE A 214 14.83 -2.11 -7.48
C ILE A 214 13.54 -1.32 -7.72
N GLY A 215 12.66 -1.22 -6.71
CA GLY A 215 11.38 -0.49 -6.77
C GLY A 215 11.07 0.19 -5.44
N LYS A 216 10.04 1.04 -5.45
CA LYS A 216 9.62 1.85 -4.29
C LYS A 216 10.80 2.54 -3.61
N ARG A 217 11.67 3.13 -4.43
CA ARG A 217 12.94 3.66 -3.96
C ARG A 217 12.77 4.96 -3.17
N ALA A 218 11.67 5.71 -3.41
CA ALA A 218 11.35 6.95 -2.72
C ALA A 218 10.58 6.74 -1.39
N VAL A 219 10.57 5.52 -0.84
CA VAL A 219 10.14 5.25 0.54
C VAL A 219 11.18 4.39 1.24
N TRP A 220 11.48 4.70 2.49
CA TRP A 220 12.48 3.98 3.26
C TRP A 220 11.86 2.83 4.05
N GLN A 221 12.48 1.65 3.91
CA GLN A 221 12.33 0.52 4.82
C GLN A 221 13.60 0.42 5.66
N ALA A 222 13.46 0.10 6.94
CA ALA A 222 14.59 -0.07 7.85
C ALA A 222 14.62 -1.46 8.47
N GLU A 223 15.78 -1.83 8.99
CA GLU A 223 15.95 -2.84 10.01
C GLU A 223 15.74 -2.19 11.38
N ILE A 224 15.13 -2.91 12.30
CA ILE A 224 14.97 -2.51 13.68
C ILE A 224 15.74 -3.47 14.56
N ALA A 225 16.54 -2.93 15.47
CA ALA A 225 17.17 -3.66 16.55
C ALA A 225 16.50 -3.28 17.88
N LEU A 226 16.17 -4.30 18.67
CA LEU A 226 15.58 -4.17 20.01
C LEU A 226 16.53 -4.81 21.01
N HIS A 227 17.20 -3.98 21.82
CA HIS A 227 18.15 -4.40 22.85
C HIS A 227 17.69 -3.86 24.20
N ASP A 228 16.99 -4.70 24.95
CA ASP A 228 16.32 -4.30 26.19
C ASP A 228 15.46 -3.04 26.00
N ALA A 229 14.72 -2.99 24.86
CA ALA A 229 13.91 -1.82 24.52
C ALA A 229 12.73 -1.68 25.51
N ARG A 230 12.74 -0.60 26.28
CA ARG A 230 11.73 -0.36 27.32
C ARG A 230 10.49 0.29 26.74
N VAL A 231 9.35 -0.35 27.01
CA VAL A 231 8.04 0.09 26.54
C VAL A 231 7.09 0.17 27.75
N PRO A 232 6.47 1.32 28.01
CA PRO A 232 5.46 1.43 29.07
C PRO A 232 4.35 0.41 28.89
N GLY A 233 3.86 -0.20 29.96
CA GLY A 233 2.79 -1.18 29.91
C GLY A 233 1.49 -0.63 29.30
N ALA A 234 1.23 0.68 29.49
CA ALA A 234 0.12 1.38 28.85
C ALA A 234 0.22 1.44 27.30
N ASN A 235 1.40 1.14 26.75
CA ASN A 235 1.65 1.13 25.31
C ASN A 235 1.46 -0.27 24.67
N ARG A 236 1.20 -1.35 25.43
CA ARG A 236 0.70 -2.60 24.89
C ARG A 236 -0.73 -2.38 24.39
N LEU A 237 -1.02 -2.64 23.13
CA LEU A 237 -2.39 -2.52 22.60
C LEU A 237 -3.32 -3.48 23.35
N ALA A 238 -4.36 -2.94 23.94
CA ALA A 238 -5.18 -3.64 24.95
C ALA A 238 -5.84 -4.92 24.43
N ASN A 239 -6.17 -4.95 23.15
CA ASN A 239 -6.88 -6.04 22.49
C ASN A 239 -6.01 -6.87 21.52
N ALA A 240 -4.68 -6.63 21.47
CA ALA A 240 -3.73 -7.45 20.73
C ALA A 240 -3.23 -8.59 21.64
N ARG A 241 -3.79 -9.80 21.47
CA ARG A 241 -3.55 -10.93 22.37
C ARG A 241 -3.04 -12.19 21.67
N THR A 242 -3.24 -12.29 20.37
CA THR A 242 -2.87 -13.47 19.58
C THR A 242 -2.36 -13.04 18.20
N PHE A 243 -1.70 -13.93 17.48
CA PHE A 243 -1.29 -13.68 16.10
C PHE A 243 -2.49 -13.45 15.16
N GLU A 244 -3.66 -13.97 15.50
CA GLU A 244 -4.90 -13.76 14.73
C GLU A 244 -5.29 -12.28 14.69
N ASP A 245 -4.96 -11.52 15.73
CA ASP A 245 -5.17 -10.07 15.76
C ASP A 245 -4.30 -9.35 14.73
N ALA A 246 -3.05 -9.79 14.52
CA ALA A 246 -2.22 -9.30 13.43
C ALA A 246 -2.81 -9.66 12.06
N THR A 247 -3.30 -10.88 11.91
CA THR A 247 -3.94 -11.36 10.67
C THR A 247 -5.16 -10.50 10.31
N ARG A 248 -5.99 -10.12 11.28
CA ARG A 248 -7.15 -9.24 11.03
C ARG A 248 -6.74 -7.85 10.51
N VAL A 249 -5.67 -7.29 11.02
CA VAL A 249 -5.12 -6.03 10.49
C VAL A 249 -4.63 -6.22 9.05
N LEU A 250 -3.88 -7.29 8.79
CA LEU A 250 -3.35 -7.60 7.45
C LEU A 250 -4.47 -7.88 6.44
N ASP A 251 -5.56 -8.54 6.82
CA ASP A 251 -6.68 -8.81 5.91
C ASP A 251 -7.34 -7.51 5.42
N GLN A 252 -7.40 -6.48 6.27
CA GLN A 252 -7.91 -5.16 5.88
C GLN A 252 -6.92 -4.43 4.96
N THR A 253 -5.62 -4.45 5.26
CA THR A 253 -4.61 -3.72 4.48
C THR A 253 -4.30 -4.38 3.14
N ARG A 254 -4.49 -5.69 3.01
CA ARG A 254 -4.36 -6.44 1.77
C ARG A 254 -5.28 -5.92 0.66
N THR A 255 -6.45 -5.39 1.03
CA THR A 255 -7.35 -4.72 0.08
C THR A 255 -6.72 -3.45 -0.49
N GLY A 256 -5.99 -2.68 0.34
CA GLY A 256 -5.22 -1.50 -0.11
C GLY A 256 -4.17 -1.86 -1.16
N ALA A 257 -3.47 -3.00 -0.98
CA ALA A 257 -2.51 -3.49 -1.98
C ALA A 257 -3.19 -3.88 -3.30
N ALA A 258 -4.42 -4.41 -3.26
CA ALA A 258 -5.19 -4.69 -4.48
C ALA A 258 -5.60 -3.39 -5.21
N TRP A 259 -6.01 -2.34 -4.49
CA TRP A 259 -6.29 -1.02 -5.04
C TRP A 259 -5.05 -0.32 -5.58
N GLU A 260 -3.91 -0.46 -4.92
CA GLU A 260 -2.61 0.05 -5.39
C GLU A 260 -2.27 -0.49 -6.78
N CYS A 261 -2.47 -1.80 -7.00
CA CYS A 261 -2.27 -2.41 -8.31
C CYS A 261 -3.12 -1.76 -9.41
N VAL A 262 -4.36 -1.39 -9.09
CA VAL A 262 -5.24 -0.65 -10.02
C VAL A 262 -4.63 0.70 -10.39
N GLY A 263 -4.12 1.45 -9.40
CA GLY A 263 -3.47 2.74 -9.64
C GLY A 263 -2.28 2.64 -10.59
N HIS A 264 -1.38 1.69 -10.35
CA HIS A 264 -0.25 1.42 -11.24
C HIS A 264 -0.70 1.06 -12.67
N ALA A 265 -1.71 0.20 -12.81
CA ALA A 265 -2.23 -0.19 -14.11
C ALA A 265 -2.88 0.97 -14.87
N MET A 266 -3.65 1.81 -14.18
CA MET A 266 -4.24 3.02 -14.77
C MET A 266 -3.17 3.96 -15.30
N ALA A 267 -2.11 4.24 -14.51
CA ALA A 267 -0.98 5.03 -14.96
C ALA A 267 -0.30 4.44 -16.22
N GLY A 268 -0.13 3.11 -16.25
CA GLY A 268 0.41 2.40 -17.41
C GLY A 268 -0.46 2.54 -18.66
N VAL A 269 -1.79 2.37 -18.53
CA VAL A 269 -2.75 2.53 -19.62
C VAL A 269 -2.73 3.95 -20.18
N GLU A 270 -2.84 4.95 -19.32
CA GLU A 270 -2.86 6.37 -19.69
C GLU A 270 -1.58 6.78 -20.43
N ALA A 271 -0.43 6.40 -19.88
CA ALA A 271 0.87 6.70 -20.49
C ALA A 271 1.05 6.00 -21.84
N ALA A 272 0.64 4.74 -21.96
CA ALA A 272 0.77 3.98 -23.22
C ALA A 272 -0.13 4.54 -24.31
N ILE A 273 -1.37 4.93 -24.00
CA ILE A 273 -2.30 5.52 -24.97
C ILE A 273 -1.80 6.88 -25.45
N SER A 274 -1.42 7.77 -24.51
CA SER A 274 -0.87 9.08 -24.86
C SER A 274 0.35 8.94 -25.76
N TYR A 275 1.32 8.13 -25.37
CA TYR A 275 2.52 7.90 -26.15
C TYR A 275 2.21 7.30 -27.54
N ALA A 276 1.36 6.28 -27.61
CA ALA A 276 1.06 5.60 -28.86
C ALA A 276 0.34 6.48 -29.88
N THR A 277 -0.48 7.43 -29.43
CA THR A 277 -1.21 8.37 -30.29
C THR A 277 -0.35 9.49 -30.81
N GLU A 278 0.69 9.88 -30.08
CA GLU A 278 1.62 10.96 -30.44
C GLU A 278 2.83 10.47 -31.26
N ARG A 279 3.40 9.31 -30.84
CA ARG A 279 4.61 8.75 -31.46
C ARG A 279 4.34 8.19 -32.83
N SER A 280 5.00 8.73 -33.85
CA SER A 280 4.91 8.24 -35.24
C SER A 280 6.12 7.40 -35.63
N GLN A 281 5.88 6.27 -36.28
CA GLN A 281 6.85 5.42 -36.96
C GLN A 281 6.22 4.88 -38.26
N PHE A 282 7.02 4.61 -39.27
CA PHE A 282 6.56 4.14 -40.56
C PHE A 282 5.46 5.00 -41.19
N GLY A 283 5.53 6.32 -40.96
CA GLY A 283 4.66 7.31 -41.55
C GLY A 283 3.29 7.53 -40.87
N GLN A 284 3.04 6.90 -39.70
CA GLN A 284 1.78 7.04 -38.96
C GLN A 284 1.98 6.91 -37.46
N PRO A 285 1.03 7.38 -36.59
CA PRO A 285 1.04 7.08 -35.17
C PRO A 285 1.11 5.60 -34.89
N ILE A 286 1.91 5.18 -33.89
CA ILE A 286 2.07 3.75 -33.60
C ILE A 286 0.78 3.10 -33.10
N ALA A 287 -0.16 3.87 -32.55
CA ALA A 287 -1.52 3.42 -32.21
C ALA A 287 -2.30 2.84 -33.41
N GLY A 288 -1.90 3.13 -34.64
CA GLY A 288 -2.50 2.58 -35.85
C GLY A 288 -2.07 1.15 -36.20
N PHE A 289 -1.06 0.58 -35.50
CA PHE A 289 -0.60 -0.77 -35.76
C PHE A 289 -1.37 -1.82 -34.96
N GLN A 290 -1.77 -2.91 -35.62
CA GLN A 290 -2.60 -3.96 -35.03
C GLN A 290 -2.02 -4.54 -33.72
N LEU A 291 -0.70 -4.77 -33.66
CA LEU A 291 -0.05 -5.31 -32.45
C LEU A 291 -0.08 -4.32 -31.27
N VAL A 292 -0.01 -3.02 -31.54
CA VAL A 292 -0.14 -1.99 -30.50
C VAL A 292 -1.58 -1.93 -30.00
N GLN A 293 -2.56 -1.95 -30.93
CA GLN A 293 -3.99 -1.97 -30.56
C GLN A 293 -4.36 -3.22 -29.74
N ALA A 294 -3.82 -4.39 -30.11
CA ALA A 294 -4.05 -5.62 -29.35
C ALA A 294 -3.52 -5.52 -27.90
N LYS A 295 -2.34 -4.91 -27.70
CA LYS A 295 -1.79 -4.65 -26.38
C LYS A 295 -2.65 -3.68 -25.58
N LEU A 296 -3.02 -2.54 -26.17
CA LEU A 296 -3.88 -1.54 -25.52
C LEU A 296 -5.23 -2.14 -25.13
N ALA A 297 -5.85 -2.96 -25.98
CA ALA A 297 -7.10 -3.64 -25.66
C ALA A 297 -6.95 -4.60 -24.48
N THR A 298 -5.86 -5.38 -24.43
CA THR A 298 -5.56 -6.27 -23.28
C THR A 298 -5.36 -5.46 -22.00
N MET A 299 -4.57 -4.38 -22.05
CA MET A 299 -4.31 -3.53 -20.89
C MET A 299 -5.61 -2.94 -20.30
N VAL A 300 -6.48 -2.42 -21.15
CA VAL A 300 -7.78 -1.86 -20.74
C VAL A 300 -8.68 -2.95 -20.14
N ALA A 301 -8.77 -4.13 -20.77
CA ALA A 301 -9.57 -5.23 -20.27
C ALA A 301 -9.13 -5.70 -18.88
N GLU A 302 -7.82 -5.89 -18.67
CA GLU A 302 -7.28 -6.32 -17.38
C GLU A 302 -7.44 -5.23 -16.31
N THR A 303 -7.21 -3.95 -16.65
CA THR A 303 -7.42 -2.83 -15.72
C THR A 303 -8.89 -2.72 -15.29
N THR A 304 -9.83 -2.89 -16.21
CA THR A 304 -11.27 -2.92 -15.91
C THR A 304 -11.63 -4.09 -14.98
N ALA A 305 -11.12 -5.29 -15.25
CA ALA A 305 -11.35 -6.45 -14.39
C ALA A 305 -10.81 -6.24 -12.97
N MET A 306 -9.61 -5.67 -12.83
CA MET A 306 -9.02 -5.33 -11.53
C MET A 306 -9.88 -4.33 -10.76
N GLN A 307 -10.40 -3.30 -11.43
CA GLN A 307 -11.29 -2.31 -10.81
C GLN A 307 -12.58 -2.97 -10.32
N LEU A 308 -13.25 -3.79 -11.16
CA LEU A 308 -14.48 -4.50 -10.78
C LEU A 308 -14.28 -5.37 -9.53
N ILE A 309 -13.15 -6.08 -9.42
CA ILE A 309 -12.80 -6.87 -8.23
C ILE A 309 -12.71 -5.96 -7.01
N CYS A 310 -12.01 -4.83 -7.11
CA CYS A 310 -11.82 -3.90 -5.99
C CYS A 310 -13.13 -3.22 -5.57
N PHE A 311 -13.95 -2.78 -6.51
CA PHE A 311 -15.27 -2.20 -6.21
C PHE A 311 -16.15 -3.20 -5.48
N ARG A 312 -16.22 -4.46 -5.98
CA ARG A 312 -16.98 -5.50 -5.29
C ARG A 312 -16.43 -5.82 -3.90
N LEU A 313 -15.11 -5.82 -3.74
CA LEU A 313 -14.46 -6.07 -2.45
C LEU A 313 -14.80 -4.97 -1.43
N ALA A 314 -14.81 -3.69 -1.85
CA ALA A 314 -15.22 -2.56 -1.01
C ALA A 314 -16.68 -2.68 -0.55
N GLU A 315 -17.61 -3.08 -1.43
CA GLU A 315 -19.00 -3.34 -1.05
C GLU A 315 -19.14 -4.47 0.00
N LEU A 316 -18.29 -5.51 -0.10
CA LEU A 316 -18.27 -6.60 0.87
C LEU A 316 -17.70 -6.14 2.22
N GLN A 317 -16.69 -5.27 2.21
CA GLN A 317 -16.16 -4.64 3.43
C GLN A 317 -17.21 -3.78 4.14
N GLU A 318 -17.98 -2.96 3.41
CA GLU A 318 -19.06 -2.14 3.99
C GLU A 318 -20.17 -2.96 4.66
N ARG A 319 -20.33 -4.22 4.26
CA ARG A 319 -21.33 -5.14 4.80
C ARG A 319 -20.78 -6.11 5.83
N ASP A 320 -19.53 -5.95 6.26
CA ASP A 320 -18.81 -6.93 7.11
C ASP A 320 -18.86 -8.37 6.58
N ALA A 321 -18.92 -8.52 5.24
CA ALA A 321 -19.03 -9.81 4.56
C ALA A 321 -17.74 -10.23 3.84
N MET A 322 -16.69 -9.39 3.89
CA MET A 322 -15.39 -9.73 3.35
C MET A 322 -14.67 -10.75 4.22
N THR A 323 -14.04 -11.74 3.59
CA THR A 323 -13.15 -12.71 4.26
C THR A 323 -11.70 -12.48 3.85
N GLY A 324 -10.74 -12.96 4.66
CA GLY A 324 -9.32 -12.90 4.32
C GLY A 324 -8.97 -13.53 2.96
N PRO A 325 -9.50 -14.72 2.61
CA PRO A 325 -9.33 -15.32 1.27
C PRO A 325 -9.84 -14.45 0.12
N MET A 326 -10.92 -13.67 0.30
CA MET A 326 -11.41 -12.73 -0.73
C MET A 326 -10.41 -11.60 -0.96
N ALA A 327 -9.82 -11.04 0.10
CA ALA A 327 -8.75 -10.05 -0.01
C ALA A 327 -7.49 -10.65 -0.68
N SER A 328 -7.17 -11.90 -0.34
CA SER A 328 -6.06 -12.66 -0.96
C SER A 328 -6.27 -12.86 -2.46
N LEU A 329 -7.49 -13.21 -2.89
CA LEU A 329 -7.85 -13.35 -4.31
C LEU A 329 -7.63 -12.04 -5.06
N ALA A 330 -8.11 -10.93 -4.51
CA ALA A 330 -7.99 -9.61 -5.12
C ALA A 330 -6.51 -9.20 -5.28
N LYS A 331 -5.71 -9.33 -4.22
CA LYS A 331 -4.27 -9.01 -4.26
C LYS A 331 -3.52 -9.90 -5.25
N LEU A 332 -3.75 -11.20 -5.22
CA LEU A 332 -3.12 -12.18 -6.12
C LEU A 332 -3.39 -11.86 -7.59
N HIS A 333 -4.66 -11.66 -7.93
CA HIS A 333 -5.06 -11.35 -9.30
C HIS A 333 -4.50 -10.00 -9.75
N ASN A 334 -4.71 -8.96 -8.95
CA ASN A 334 -4.40 -7.60 -9.36
C ASN A 334 -2.88 -7.36 -9.45
N ALA A 335 -2.05 -7.95 -8.57
CA ALA A 335 -0.60 -7.83 -8.67
C ALA A 335 -0.06 -8.42 -9.98
N ARG A 336 -0.50 -9.63 -10.33
CA ARG A 336 -0.11 -10.29 -11.59
C ARG A 336 -0.53 -9.48 -12.82
N LYS A 337 -1.75 -8.93 -12.80
CA LYS A 337 -2.32 -8.22 -13.94
C LYS A 337 -1.76 -6.81 -14.10
N ALA A 338 -1.51 -6.10 -13.01
CA ALA A 338 -0.85 -4.80 -13.05
C ALA A 338 0.59 -4.90 -13.62
N LYS A 339 1.34 -5.95 -13.24
CA LYS A 339 2.66 -6.22 -13.84
C LYS A 339 2.57 -6.42 -15.34
N LEU A 340 1.60 -7.22 -15.83
CA LEU A 340 1.36 -7.40 -17.26
C LEU A 340 1.05 -6.05 -17.93
N VAL A 341 0.13 -5.26 -17.38
CA VAL A 341 -0.26 -3.96 -17.94
C VAL A 341 0.92 -3.01 -18.02
N CYS A 342 1.69 -2.85 -16.94
CA CYS A 342 2.86 -1.97 -16.95
C CYS A 342 4.00 -2.48 -17.84
N ALA A 343 4.17 -3.80 -17.99
CA ALA A 343 5.13 -4.39 -18.92
C ALA A 343 4.75 -4.09 -20.39
N GLU A 344 3.47 -4.21 -20.75
CA GLU A 344 2.99 -3.86 -22.07
C GLU A 344 3.11 -2.35 -22.35
N ALA A 345 2.81 -1.50 -21.36
CA ALA A 345 3.00 -0.05 -21.47
C ALA A 345 4.47 0.28 -21.76
N ARG A 346 5.40 -0.30 -20.99
CA ARG A 346 6.84 -0.13 -21.19
C ARG A 346 7.27 -0.61 -22.58
N ASP A 347 6.73 -1.74 -23.06
CA ASP A 347 7.08 -2.30 -24.36
C ASP A 347 6.56 -1.43 -25.53
N ILE A 348 5.33 -0.90 -25.44
CA ILE A 348 4.78 0.05 -26.42
C ILE A 348 5.66 1.29 -26.58
N MET A 349 6.26 1.78 -25.48
CA MET A 349 7.15 2.93 -25.50
C MET A 349 8.56 2.61 -26.01
N GLY A 350 8.93 1.34 -26.17
CA GLY A 350 10.26 0.93 -26.60
C GLY A 350 11.35 1.44 -25.65
N GLY A 351 12.41 2.04 -26.20
CA GLY A 351 13.51 2.61 -25.40
C GLY A 351 13.07 3.74 -24.45
N ASN A 352 12.07 4.54 -24.83
CA ASN A 352 11.54 5.60 -23.98
C ASN A 352 10.81 5.04 -22.74
N GLY A 353 10.26 3.83 -22.83
CA GLY A 353 9.67 3.14 -21.69
C GLY A 353 10.64 2.73 -20.59
N LEU A 354 11.96 2.87 -20.83
CA LEU A 354 13.02 2.63 -19.84
C LEU A 354 13.45 3.90 -19.09
N LEU A 355 12.99 5.07 -19.53
CA LEU A 355 13.35 6.36 -18.95
C LEU A 355 12.35 6.75 -17.85
N LEU A 356 12.87 7.25 -16.72
CA LEU A 356 12.05 7.67 -15.58
C LEU A 356 11.08 8.82 -15.92
N GLU A 357 11.43 9.68 -16.88
CA GLU A 357 10.59 10.80 -17.33
C GLU A 357 9.21 10.34 -17.84
N ASN A 358 9.09 9.12 -18.31
CA ASN A 358 7.83 8.53 -18.77
C ASN A 358 7.08 7.77 -17.67
N HIS A 359 7.57 7.76 -16.46
CA HIS A 359 7.01 7.15 -15.24
C HIS A 359 6.79 5.62 -15.27
N VAL A 360 6.55 5.01 -16.43
CA VAL A 360 6.16 3.60 -16.59
C VAL A 360 7.20 2.62 -16.03
N ALA A 361 8.51 2.90 -16.23
CA ALA A 361 9.58 2.05 -15.69
C ALA A 361 9.51 1.96 -14.17
N ARG A 362 9.17 3.06 -13.49
CA ARG A 362 9.00 3.13 -12.05
C ARG A 362 7.82 2.28 -11.59
N HIS A 363 6.64 2.43 -12.21
CA HIS A 363 5.47 1.59 -11.92
C HIS A 363 5.74 0.10 -12.11
N LEU A 364 6.46 -0.28 -13.17
CA LEU A 364 6.79 -1.68 -13.44
C LEU A 364 7.67 -2.29 -12.33
N THR A 365 8.73 -1.58 -11.91
CA THR A 365 9.62 -2.07 -10.85
C THR A 365 8.99 -2.01 -9.46
N ASP A 366 8.13 -1.04 -9.20
CA ASP A 366 7.38 -0.94 -7.95
C ASP A 366 6.44 -2.14 -7.76
N LEU A 367 5.87 -2.68 -8.85
CA LEU A 367 4.98 -3.85 -8.79
C LEU A 367 5.70 -5.14 -8.40
N GLU A 368 7.02 -5.29 -8.60
CA GLU A 368 7.80 -6.40 -8.03
C GLU A 368 7.73 -6.39 -6.49
N ILE A 369 7.72 -5.20 -5.92
CA ILE A 369 7.60 -5.02 -4.46
C ILE A 369 6.17 -5.33 -3.99
N VAL A 370 5.13 -4.85 -4.75
CA VAL A 370 3.73 -5.14 -4.42
C VAL A 370 3.44 -6.64 -4.46
N GLU A 371 3.99 -7.37 -5.42
CA GLU A 371 3.86 -8.83 -5.50
C GLU A 371 4.47 -9.53 -4.27
N THR A 372 5.50 -8.94 -3.68
CA THR A 372 6.29 -9.54 -2.59
C THR A 372 5.69 -9.28 -1.20
N TYR A 373 5.27 -8.06 -0.89
CA TYR A 373 4.80 -7.69 0.45
C TYR A 373 3.31 -8.01 0.66
N GLU A 374 2.80 -7.82 1.89
CA GLU A 374 1.41 -8.15 2.30
C GLU A 374 1.05 -9.63 2.02
N GLY A 375 2.06 -10.50 2.07
CA GLY A 375 2.01 -11.89 1.63
C GLY A 375 2.35 -12.03 0.15
N THR A 376 3.39 -12.82 -0.14
CA THR A 376 3.83 -13.07 -1.52
C THR A 376 2.72 -13.70 -2.36
N ASP A 377 2.89 -13.66 -3.68
CA ASP A 377 2.00 -14.34 -4.63
C ASP A 377 1.76 -15.83 -4.26
N SER A 378 2.82 -16.53 -3.85
CA SER A 378 2.74 -17.91 -3.38
C SER A 378 1.90 -18.03 -2.11
N VAL A 379 2.11 -17.16 -1.11
CA VAL A 379 1.33 -17.16 0.13
C VAL A 379 -0.15 -16.91 -0.15
N GLN A 380 -0.49 -15.96 -1.02
CA GLN A 380 -1.89 -15.70 -1.40
C GLN A 380 -2.52 -16.93 -2.08
N SER A 381 -1.76 -17.60 -2.95
CA SER A 381 -2.20 -18.84 -3.61
C SER A 381 -2.47 -19.96 -2.61
N LEU A 382 -1.62 -20.12 -1.58
CA LEU A 382 -1.80 -21.14 -0.54
C LEU A 382 -2.98 -20.83 0.38
N ILE A 383 -3.19 -19.55 0.75
CA ILE A 383 -4.36 -19.13 1.53
C ILE A 383 -5.65 -19.48 0.78
N LEU A 384 -5.71 -19.13 -0.50
CA LEU A 384 -6.87 -19.40 -1.35
C LEU A 384 -7.06 -20.91 -1.57
N GLY A 385 -5.97 -21.65 -1.82
CA GLY A 385 -6.01 -23.09 -1.99
C GLY A 385 -6.57 -23.81 -0.76
N ARG A 386 -6.16 -23.40 0.45
CA ARG A 386 -6.69 -23.90 1.71
C ARG A 386 -8.18 -23.62 1.86
N ASP A 387 -8.60 -22.40 1.55
CA ASP A 387 -10.01 -21.99 1.64
C ASP A 387 -10.89 -22.83 0.71
N LEU A 388 -10.46 -23.05 -0.53
CA LEU A 388 -11.19 -23.81 -1.54
C LEU A 388 -11.26 -25.32 -1.28
N THR A 389 -10.23 -25.89 -0.67
CA THR A 389 -10.08 -27.35 -0.55
C THR A 389 -10.27 -27.88 0.88
N GLY A 390 -10.19 -27.01 1.87
CA GLY A 390 -10.12 -27.38 3.29
C GLY A 390 -8.79 -28.00 3.71
N LEU A 391 -7.80 -28.11 2.80
CA LEU A 391 -6.50 -28.74 3.07
C LEU A 391 -5.40 -27.67 3.18
N SER A 392 -4.65 -27.67 4.28
CA SER A 392 -3.51 -26.77 4.45
C SER A 392 -2.31 -27.26 3.64
N ALA A 393 -1.69 -26.36 2.86
CA ALA A 393 -0.39 -26.56 2.25
C ALA A 393 0.75 -25.86 3.02
N PHE A 394 0.41 -25.20 4.12
CA PHE A 394 1.40 -24.73 5.11
C PHE A 394 1.69 -25.92 6.04
N THR A 395 2.91 -26.42 6.02
CA THR A 395 3.34 -27.60 6.80
C THR A 395 4.15 -27.16 8.01
#